data_5987a2e68b97249ca23ef31796114a0b
#
_entry.id   5987a2e68b97249ca23ef31796114a0b
#
_cell.length_a   1.000
_cell.length_b   1.000
_cell.length_c   1.000
_cell.angle_alpha   90.00
_cell.angle_beta   90.00
_cell.angle_gamma   90.00
#
_symmetry.space_group_name_H-M   'P 1'
#
loop_
_entity.id
_entity.type
_entity.pdbx_description
1 polymer ?
#
loop_
_entity_poly.entity_id
_entity_poly.type
_entity_poly.pdbx_seq_one_letter_code
_entity_poly.pdbx_strand_id
1 'polypeptide(L)'
;MITKSSAGSKWVKQARRQVDRATSSVARHTSHFITGRLDHIRAVRRDVVLWLCLILLLICCCFAQAIQMNGQTMVKATAPGGNYVEGVVDKLTTISPLYANTDTEKAASQLVYPGLLSYDSANKLHGQLAHSWQHDDSGKVWTVKLRSDLKWADGQALTASDVVHTLALMKKPEINSAISSSWQTITATAKDTTTVEFALPAPLMSFDSALTFGVLPKHILEGKSAIEIADLSNKQPAKLVGAGPFSFAGTEKSGDSSTWRFQPNPNYYGNPPKLNTFTIRTYSDNSSLIKGLISSEVNAISGVKIDSLPQLKHNFKLIQLKTADGVFAIFNNEADLTGDPVVRRALRLGLDRSAIRKQVLSGSDNRLHEPTALETPIATGVYDQVDRLKQPDYNLEEAKKMLDGAGWVQSQGSDYRQKSGAQLNLNIITIADTNYQNVARLIAQQWKKLGVNAQVRAIPPSGAQQNYLAPRNYDVLVYQIHLGADPDMFAYWSSTQTQASGLNLANYRSRRAEIALSAGRSNTNPEARQARYVAFVHQWLKDCPAIALYQPSLIYATEPSVRMLNSGEALIDAGNRYQATGNWTSATRMVMTTP
;
A
#
# COMPACT_ATOMS: atom_id res chain seq x y z
N MET A 1 -26.33 43.92 68.31
CA MET A 1 -25.13 43.99 69.17
C MET A 1 -24.01 43.21 68.52
N ILE A 2 -23.15 43.85 67.78
CA ILE A 2 -21.91 43.26 67.29
C ILE A 2 -20.90 44.41 67.17
N THR A 3 -19.89 44.32 68.01
CA THR A 3 -18.80 45.32 68.09
C THR A 3 -17.81 45.10 66.92
N LYS A 4 -17.58 46.18 66.14
CA LYS A 4 -16.55 46.22 65.12
C LYS A 4 -15.17 46.39 65.75
N SER A 5 -14.29 45.47 65.48
CA SER A 5 -12.88 45.49 65.86
C SER A 5 -12.10 46.54 65.11
N SER A 6 -11.53 47.51 65.88
CA SER A 6 -10.76 48.65 65.39
C SER A 6 -9.26 48.38 65.08
N ALA A 7 -8.86 47.13 64.94
CA ALA A 7 -7.46 46.79 64.81
C ALA A 7 -6.92 46.86 63.33
N GLY A 8 -7.77 46.71 62.32
CA GLY A 8 -7.34 46.70 60.91
C GLY A 8 -6.90 48.04 60.32
N SER A 9 -7.40 49.15 60.83
CA SER A 9 -7.13 50.50 60.26
C SER A 9 -5.73 51.04 60.64
N LYS A 10 -5.17 50.64 61.75
CA LYS A 10 -3.85 51.11 62.20
C LYS A 10 -2.70 50.48 61.42
N TRP A 11 -2.81 49.20 61.04
CA TRP A 11 -1.80 48.51 60.27
C TRP A 11 -1.70 48.97 58.82
N VAL A 12 -2.80 49.29 58.18
CA VAL A 12 -2.82 49.81 56.80
C VAL A 12 -2.25 51.25 56.76
N LYS A 13 -2.50 52.06 57.76
CA LYS A 13 -1.90 53.43 57.88
C LYS A 13 -0.41 53.37 58.17
N GLN A 14 0.07 52.38 58.92
CA GLN A 14 1.50 52.22 59.22
C GLN A 14 2.30 51.65 58.02
N ALA A 15 1.73 50.67 57.28
CA ALA A 15 2.31 50.19 56.04
C ALA A 15 2.38 51.27 54.97
N ARG A 16 1.31 52.09 54.82
CA ARG A 16 1.29 53.21 53.87
C ARG A 16 2.33 54.29 54.20
N ARG A 17 2.55 54.58 55.47
CA ARG A 17 3.61 55.53 55.90
C ARG A 17 5.00 55.01 55.71
N GLN A 18 5.24 53.66 55.77
CA GLN A 18 6.54 53.09 55.45
C GLN A 18 6.81 53.06 53.93
N VAL A 19 5.81 52.76 53.10
CA VAL A 19 5.93 52.86 51.64
C VAL A 19 6.16 54.28 51.18
N ASP A 20 5.41 55.27 51.74
CA ASP A 20 5.60 56.70 51.40
C ASP A 20 6.97 57.25 51.85
N ARG A 21 7.54 56.72 52.96
CA ARG A 21 8.93 57.08 53.37
C ARG A 21 9.98 56.45 52.51
N ALA A 22 9.78 55.17 52.08
CA ALA A 22 10.69 54.50 51.19
C ALA A 22 10.69 55.12 49.79
N THR A 23 9.50 55.41 49.25
CA THR A 23 9.37 56.08 47.94
C THR A 23 9.90 57.54 47.96
N SER A 24 9.71 58.28 49.03
CA SER A 24 10.24 59.68 49.18
C SER A 24 11.78 59.67 49.40
N SER A 25 12.38 58.66 50.00
CA SER A 25 13.82 58.58 50.14
C SER A 25 14.52 58.12 48.80
N VAL A 26 13.88 57.17 48.07
CA VAL A 26 14.34 56.78 46.75
C VAL A 26 14.18 57.93 45.74
N ALA A 27 13.06 58.65 45.76
CA ALA A 27 12.88 59.82 44.90
C ALA A 27 13.85 60.96 45.17
N ARG A 28 14.22 61.22 46.45
CA ARG A 28 15.24 62.22 46.80
C ARG A 28 16.68 61.72 46.42
N HIS A 29 17.00 60.45 46.57
CA HIS A 29 18.31 59.92 46.14
C HIS A 29 18.43 59.94 44.63
N THR A 30 17.39 59.54 43.91
CA THR A 30 17.38 59.55 42.44
C THR A 30 17.40 60.98 41.89
N SER A 31 16.66 61.95 42.49
CA SER A 31 16.68 63.30 42.00
C SER A 31 18.05 63.96 42.26
N HIS A 32 18.67 63.77 43.42
CA HIS A 32 20.00 64.33 43.72
C HIS A 32 21.12 63.71 42.88
N PHE A 33 20.94 62.42 42.48
CA PHE A 33 21.93 61.73 41.63
C PHE A 33 21.79 62.03 40.14
N ILE A 34 20.52 62.29 39.70
CA ILE A 34 20.20 62.58 38.31
C ILE A 34 20.33 64.08 38.00
N THR A 35 19.76 64.99 38.86
CA THR A 35 19.82 66.41 38.57
C THR A 35 21.16 67.07 38.79
N GLY A 36 22.01 66.58 39.74
CA GLY A 36 23.36 67.11 39.94
C GLY A 36 24.34 66.72 38.82
N ARG A 37 24.02 65.76 37.96
CA ARG A 37 24.84 65.36 36.78
C ARG A 37 24.26 65.82 35.44
N LEU A 38 23.05 66.35 35.40
CA LEU A 38 22.41 66.81 34.16
C LEU A 38 23.14 68.02 33.52
N ASP A 39 23.81 68.87 34.33
CA ASP A 39 24.55 70.02 33.81
C ASP A 39 25.91 69.54 33.17
N HIS A 40 26.51 68.46 33.66
CA HIS A 40 27.65 67.81 33.00
C HIS A 40 27.25 67.03 31.77
N ILE A 41 26.01 66.46 31.74
CA ILE A 41 25.48 65.74 30.57
C ILE A 41 25.19 66.72 29.42
N ARG A 42 24.89 67.99 29.67
CA ARG A 42 24.71 69.00 28.60
C ARG A 42 26.01 69.30 27.86
N ALA A 43 27.18 69.22 28.52
CA ALA A 43 28.50 69.40 27.90
C ALA A 43 28.88 68.21 27.02
N VAL A 44 28.46 66.97 27.37
CA VAL A 44 28.74 65.75 26.66
C VAL A 44 27.54 65.16 25.93
N ARG A 45 26.50 65.95 25.73
CA ARG A 45 25.22 65.53 25.15
C ARG A 45 25.36 64.83 23.82
N ARG A 46 26.29 65.28 22.99
CA ARG A 46 26.58 64.71 21.68
C ARG A 46 27.21 63.32 21.79
N ASP A 47 28.13 63.12 22.72
CA ASP A 47 28.80 61.85 22.92
C ASP A 47 27.90 60.82 23.60
N VAL A 48 27.06 61.26 24.56
CA VAL A 48 26.05 60.39 25.20
C VAL A 48 25.00 59.91 24.19
N VAL A 49 24.52 60.79 23.29
CA VAL A 49 23.60 60.39 22.21
C VAL A 49 24.29 59.43 21.25
N LEU A 50 25.51 59.67 20.88
CA LEU A 50 26.31 58.74 20.03
C LEU A 50 26.47 57.36 20.69
N TRP A 51 26.79 57.31 21.98
CA TRP A 51 26.89 56.05 22.73
C TRP A 51 25.53 55.31 22.82
N LEU A 52 24.43 56.01 23.05
CA LEU A 52 23.10 55.42 23.06
C LEU A 52 22.69 54.89 21.69
N CYS A 53 23.01 55.63 20.61
CA CYS A 53 22.79 55.15 19.24
C CYS A 53 23.62 53.90 18.91
N LEU A 54 24.88 53.86 19.37
CA LEU A 54 25.79 52.72 19.18
C LEU A 54 25.29 51.48 19.94
N ILE A 55 24.84 51.64 21.19
CA ILE A 55 24.23 50.56 21.99
C ILE A 55 22.93 50.06 21.33
N LEU A 56 22.05 50.97 20.85
CA LEU A 56 20.84 50.60 20.14
C LEU A 56 21.13 49.84 18.84
N LEU A 57 22.14 50.28 18.09
CA LEU A 57 22.59 49.63 16.86
C LEU A 57 23.16 48.23 17.15
N LEU A 58 23.92 48.12 18.26
CA LEU A 58 24.48 46.82 18.71
C LEU A 58 23.36 45.86 19.13
N ILE A 59 22.33 46.36 19.85
CA ILE A 59 21.15 45.58 20.21
C ILE A 59 20.40 45.16 18.95
N CYS A 60 20.19 46.04 17.96
CA CYS A 60 19.55 45.73 16.70
C CYS A 60 20.35 44.68 15.89
N CYS A 61 21.70 44.84 15.86
CA CYS A 61 22.56 43.84 15.19
C CYS A 61 22.51 42.48 15.89
N CYS A 62 22.58 42.45 17.22
CA CYS A 62 22.44 41.20 17.98
C CYS A 62 21.06 40.56 17.76
N PHE A 63 20.00 41.34 17.70
CA PHE A 63 18.64 40.85 17.42
C PHE A 63 18.50 40.35 15.99
N ALA A 64 19.08 41.07 15.02
CA ALA A 64 19.11 40.61 13.62
C ALA A 64 19.94 39.33 13.47
N GLN A 65 21.09 39.22 14.12
CA GLN A 65 21.88 37.97 14.16
C GLN A 65 21.12 36.84 14.85
N ALA A 66 20.41 37.11 15.96
CA ALA A 66 19.61 36.10 16.64
C ALA A 66 18.45 35.59 15.76
N ILE A 67 17.80 36.48 15.00
CA ILE A 67 16.76 36.10 14.01
C ILE A 67 17.38 35.28 12.88
N GLN A 68 18.53 35.69 12.35
CA GLN A 68 19.21 34.99 11.27
C GLN A 68 19.74 33.62 11.71
N MET A 69 20.32 33.53 12.90
CA MET A 69 20.73 32.25 13.51
C MET A 69 19.53 31.34 13.79
N ASN A 70 18.42 31.87 14.33
CA ASN A 70 17.19 31.09 14.51
C ASN A 70 16.64 30.57 13.17
N GLY A 71 16.71 31.36 12.10
CA GLY A 71 16.29 30.94 10.76
C GLY A 71 17.19 29.88 10.13
N GLN A 72 18.49 29.87 10.47
CA GLN A 72 19.47 28.92 9.93
C GLN A 72 19.63 27.65 10.79
N THR A 73 19.34 27.73 12.10
CA THR A 73 19.54 26.63 13.04
C THR A 73 18.27 25.86 13.37
N MET A 74 17.11 26.39 13.00
CA MET A 74 15.83 25.73 13.21
C MET A 74 15.37 25.02 11.95
N VAL A 75 15.35 23.68 11.98
CA VAL A 75 14.79 22.83 10.90
C VAL A 75 13.48 22.24 11.34
N LYS A 76 12.53 22.15 10.41
CA LYS A 76 11.32 21.37 10.63
C LYS A 76 11.69 19.89 10.67
N ALA A 77 11.70 19.29 11.85
CA ALA A 77 11.81 17.86 12.04
C ALA A 77 10.42 17.24 12.29
N THR A 78 10.27 15.99 11.93
CA THR A 78 9.06 15.23 12.23
C THR A 78 8.90 15.05 13.74
N ALA A 79 7.66 15.10 14.22
CA ALA A 79 7.29 14.83 15.60
C ALA A 79 6.26 13.70 15.65
N PRO A 80 6.16 12.96 16.76
CA PRO A 80 5.01 12.09 16.99
C PRO A 80 3.71 12.88 16.93
N GLY A 81 2.65 12.24 16.43
CA GLY A 81 1.32 12.86 16.32
C GLY A 81 0.98 13.36 14.91
N GLY A 82 -0.01 14.22 14.87
CA GLY A 82 -0.60 14.78 13.66
C GLY A 82 -1.77 13.95 13.13
N ASN A 83 -2.47 14.56 12.18
CA ASN A 83 -3.63 13.94 11.53
C ASN A 83 -3.24 13.52 10.11
N TYR A 84 -3.37 12.24 9.82
CA TYR A 84 -3.14 11.72 8.49
C TYR A 84 -4.47 11.66 7.73
N VAL A 85 -4.49 12.26 6.54
CA VAL A 85 -5.68 12.28 5.67
C VAL A 85 -5.25 11.83 4.29
N GLU A 86 -5.66 10.62 3.90
CA GLU A 86 -5.35 10.04 2.58
C GLU A 86 -6.53 10.20 1.64
N GLY A 87 -6.26 10.76 0.46
CA GLY A 87 -7.18 10.75 -0.67
C GLY A 87 -6.97 9.52 -1.56
N VAL A 88 -8.07 8.94 -2.05
CA VAL A 88 -8.08 7.79 -2.98
C VAL A 88 -9.16 7.96 -4.04
N VAL A 89 -8.91 7.47 -5.27
CA VAL A 89 -9.96 7.31 -6.29
C VAL A 89 -10.47 5.88 -6.21
N ASP A 90 -11.41 5.65 -5.33
CA ASP A 90 -12.02 4.34 -5.11
C ASP A 90 -13.37 4.52 -4.40
N LYS A 91 -14.13 3.43 -4.29
CA LYS A 91 -15.31 3.37 -3.44
C LYS A 91 -14.94 2.68 -2.13
N LEU A 92 -15.25 3.31 -1.02
CA LEU A 92 -15.13 2.71 0.30
C LEU A 92 -16.54 2.55 0.87
N THR A 93 -17.04 1.32 0.85
CA THR A 93 -18.40 0.98 1.26
C THR A 93 -18.43 0.17 2.55
N THR A 94 -17.34 -0.53 2.84
CA THR A 94 -17.20 -1.38 4.01
C THR A 94 -15.75 -1.39 4.51
N ILE A 95 -15.59 -1.68 5.80
CA ILE A 95 -14.31 -2.03 6.42
C ILE A 95 -14.33 -3.45 6.97
N SER A 96 -15.42 -4.19 6.75
CA SER A 96 -15.54 -5.57 7.21
C SER A 96 -14.72 -6.51 6.33
N PRO A 97 -13.85 -7.37 6.89
CA PRO A 97 -13.05 -8.32 6.12
C PRO A 97 -13.91 -9.36 5.36
N LEU A 98 -15.17 -9.53 5.73
CA LEU A 98 -16.09 -10.42 5.00
C LEU A 98 -16.48 -9.90 3.61
N TYR A 99 -16.53 -8.57 3.45
CA TYR A 99 -17.08 -7.90 2.26
C TYR A 99 -16.07 -6.99 1.55
N ALA A 100 -14.88 -6.78 2.11
CA ALA A 100 -13.85 -5.93 1.51
C ALA A 100 -13.32 -6.54 0.21
N ASN A 101 -13.62 -5.89 -0.93
CA ASN A 101 -13.29 -6.37 -2.26
C ASN A 101 -12.24 -5.49 -2.96
N THR A 102 -12.27 -4.17 -2.73
CA THR A 102 -11.29 -3.24 -3.32
C THR A 102 -10.04 -3.16 -2.45
N ASP A 103 -8.93 -2.71 -3.04
CA ASP A 103 -7.68 -2.52 -2.28
C ASP A 103 -7.84 -1.49 -1.16
N THR A 104 -8.68 -0.47 -1.37
CA THR A 104 -8.98 0.53 -0.34
C THR A 104 -9.78 -0.06 0.81
N GLU A 105 -10.78 -0.91 0.52
CA GLU A 105 -11.57 -1.59 1.55
C GLU A 105 -10.73 -2.58 2.35
N LYS A 106 -9.86 -3.37 1.68
CA LYS A 106 -8.92 -4.28 2.34
C LYS A 106 -7.93 -3.52 3.25
N ALA A 107 -7.35 -2.43 2.74
CA ALA A 107 -6.43 -1.61 3.52
C ALA A 107 -7.13 -0.97 4.74
N ALA A 108 -8.32 -0.40 4.56
CA ALA A 108 -9.12 0.17 5.65
C ALA A 108 -9.52 -0.90 6.68
N SER A 109 -9.86 -2.11 6.22
CA SER A 109 -10.17 -3.25 7.08
C SER A 109 -9.01 -3.60 8.00
N GLN A 110 -7.78 -3.62 7.52
CA GLN A 110 -6.58 -3.96 8.30
C GLN A 110 -6.27 -2.96 9.41
N LEU A 111 -6.70 -1.70 9.30
CA LEU A 111 -6.58 -0.73 10.40
C LEU A 111 -7.36 -1.18 11.64
N VAL A 112 -8.48 -1.89 11.43
CA VAL A 112 -9.47 -2.24 12.46
C VAL A 112 -9.45 -3.72 12.80
N TYR A 113 -9.31 -4.60 11.81
CA TYR A 113 -9.38 -6.05 11.95
C TYR A 113 -8.06 -6.71 11.56
N PRO A 114 -7.16 -6.93 12.54
CA PRO A 114 -5.88 -7.57 12.26
C PRO A 114 -6.07 -9.05 11.92
N GLY A 115 -5.15 -9.58 11.10
CA GLY A 115 -5.05 -11.01 10.83
C GLY A 115 -4.27 -11.76 11.90
N LEU A 116 -4.21 -13.07 11.76
CA LEU A 116 -3.32 -13.89 12.59
C LEU A 116 -1.86 -13.54 12.28
N LEU A 117 -1.55 -13.43 10.99
CA LEU A 117 -0.27 -13.02 10.44
C LEU A 117 -0.43 -11.74 9.60
N SER A 118 0.69 -11.06 9.37
CA SER A 118 0.78 -9.94 8.44
C SER A 118 2.14 -9.92 7.75
N TYR A 119 2.25 -9.19 6.64
CA TYR A 119 3.52 -8.99 5.94
C TYR A 119 4.23 -7.73 6.46
N ASP A 120 5.56 -7.76 6.52
CA ASP A 120 6.38 -6.58 6.77
C ASP A 120 6.76 -5.86 5.45
N SER A 121 7.51 -4.76 5.55
CA SER A 121 7.99 -3.99 4.38
C SER A 121 9.01 -4.73 3.49
N ALA A 122 9.42 -5.93 3.88
CA ALA A 122 10.23 -6.86 3.08
C ALA A 122 9.41 -8.04 2.52
N ASN A 123 8.07 -7.98 2.63
CA ASN A 123 7.13 -9.04 2.26
C ASN A 123 7.38 -10.37 2.99
N LYS A 124 7.86 -10.31 4.24
CA LYS A 124 8.00 -11.48 5.10
C LYS A 124 6.82 -11.56 6.07
N LEU A 125 6.29 -12.78 6.24
CA LEU A 125 5.24 -13.03 7.22
C LEU A 125 5.79 -12.92 8.65
N HIS A 126 5.02 -12.25 9.50
CA HIS A 126 5.26 -12.19 10.94
C HIS A 126 3.96 -12.32 11.72
N GLY A 127 4.06 -12.74 12.99
CA GLY A 127 2.89 -12.88 13.85
C GLY A 127 2.28 -11.52 14.19
N GLN A 128 0.99 -11.37 13.89
CA GLN A 128 0.19 -10.20 14.27
C GLN A 128 -0.64 -10.53 15.52
N LEU A 129 -1.80 -11.19 15.40
CA LEU A 129 -2.48 -11.77 16.55
C LEU A 129 -1.81 -13.06 17.02
N ALA A 130 -1.16 -13.79 16.11
CA ALA A 130 -0.40 -14.99 16.44
C ALA A 130 0.93 -14.64 17.12
N HIS A 131 1.27 -15.39 18.16
CA HIS A 131 2.61 -15.41 18.76
C HIS A 131 3.54 -16.36 18.00
N SER A 132 3.02 -17.53 17.57
CA SER A 132 3.76 -18.52 16.80
C SER A 132 2.80 -19.38 15.96
N TRP A 133 3.33 -19.99 14.91
CA TRP A 133 2.61 -20.95 14.05
C TRP A 133 3.57 -22.01 13.55
N GLN A 134 3.03 -23.20 13.33
CA GLN A 134 3.78 -24.34 12.82
C GLN A 134 2.84 -25.35 12.17
N HIS A 135 3.38 -26.20 11.32
CA HIS A 135 2.67 -27.34 10.76
C HIS A 135 3.25 -28.66 11.29
N ASP A 136 2.48 -29.73 11.18
CA ASP A 136 2.93 -31.09 11.42
C ASP A 136 3.80 -31.61 10.24
N ASP A 137 4.40 -32.79 10.39
CA ASP A 137 5.24 -33.40 9.34
C ASP A 137 4.46 -33.69 8.05
N SER A 138 3.15 -33.90 8.15
CA SER A 138 2.30 -34.14 6.99
C SER A 138 1.98 -32.86 6.20
N GLY A 139 2.19 -31.67 6.78
CA GLY A 139 1.81 -30.38 6.20
C GLY A 139 0.29 -30.14 6.10
N LYS A 140 -0.51 -30.98 6.79
CA LYS A 140 -1.97 -30.89 6.77
C LYS A 140 -2.57 -30.25 8.00
N VAL A 141 -1.86 -30.30 9.12
CA VAL A 141 -2.34 -29.72 10.39
C VAL A 141 -1.44 -28.57 10.75
N TRP A 142 -2.07 -27.38 10.85
CA TRP A 142 -1.39 -26.15 11.24
C TRP A 142 -1.87 -25.70 12.61
N THR A 143 -0.94 -25.49 13.54
CA THR A 143 -1.22 -25.00 14.89
C THR A 143 -0.77 -23.56 15.02
N VAL A 144 -1.69 -22.67 15.37
CA VAL A 144 -1.44 -21.24 15.59
C VAL A 144 -1.69 -20.92 17.06
N LYS A 145 -0.67 -20.38 17.75
CA LYS A 145 -0.80 -19.86 19.11
C LYS A 145 -0.99 -18.35 19.08
N LEU A 146 -2.07 -17.86 19.65
CA LEU A 146 -2.34 -16.43 19.80
C LEU A 146 -1.48 -15.84 20.93
N ARG A 147 -1.30 -14.53 20.93
CA ARG A 147 -0.79 -13.77 22.09
C ARG A 147 -1.78 -13.91 23.25
N SER A 148 -1.30 -13.84 24.47
CA SER A 148 -2.11 -14.10 25.68
C SER A 148 -2.94 -12.91 26.16
N ASP A 149 -2.65 -11.70 25.69
CA ASP A 149 -3.15 -10.42 26.18
C ASP A 149 -4.04 -9.66 25.18
N LEU A 150 -4.54 -10.38 24.18
CA LEU A 150 -5.35 -9.78 23.11
C LEU A 150 -6.72 -9.32 23.62
N LYS A 151 -7.08 -8.10 23.23
CA LYS A 151 -8.38 -7.49 23.55
C LYS A 151 -9.00 -6.84 22.32
N TRP A 152 -10.30 -6.90 22.27
CA TRP A 152 -11.10 -6.04 21.41
C TRP A 152 -11.09 -4.59 21.89
N ALA A 153 -11.47 -3.64 21.04
CA ALA A 153 -11.50 -2.21 21.39
C ALA A 153 -12.48 -1.88 22.53
N ASP A 154 -13.48 -2.72 22.78
CA ASP A 154 -14.41 -2.63 23.93
C ASP A 154 -13.86 -3.26 25.22
N GLY A 155 -12.65 -3.79 25.19
CA GLY A 155 -11.96 -4.39 26.34
C GLY A 155 -12.23 -5.88 26.55
N GLN A 156 -13.12 -6.52 25.80
CA GLN A 156 -13.34 -7.96 25.87
C GLN A 156 -12.13 -8.74 25.35
N ALA A 157 -11.89 -9.94 25.87
CA ALA A 157 -10.78 -10.80 25.45
C ALA A 157 -11.03 -11.32 24.03
N LEU A 158 -9.99 -11.23 23.16
CA LEU A 158 -9.94 -11.89 21.88
C LEU A 158 -9.31 -13.28 22.06
N THR A 159 -10.01 -14.33 21.64
CA THR A 159 -9.64 -15.73 21.88
C THR A 159 -9.64 -16.56 20.59
N ALA A 160 -9.17 -17.79 20.67
CA ALA A 160 -9.21 -18.77 19.59
C ALA A 160 -10.64 -19.01 19.06
N SER A 161 -11.67 -18.83 19.89
CA SER A 161 -13.05 -18.99 19.46
C SER A 161 -13.53 -17.90 18.49
N ASP A 162 -12.95 -16.69 18.55
CA ASP A 162 -13.22 -15.61 17.58
C ASP A 162 -12.69 -15.97 16.20
N VAL A 163 -11.50 -16.57 16.13
CA VAL A 163 -10.89 -17.03 14.88
C VAL A 163 -11.75 -18.13 14.23
N VAL A 164 -12.13 -19.14 15.02
CA VAL A 164 -13.01 -20.25 14.55
C VAL A 164 -14.35 -19.72 14.07
N HIS A 165 -14.94 -18.78 14.82
CA HIS A 165 -16.21 -18.15 14.45
C HIS A 165 -16.08 -17.34 13.15
N THR A 166 -14.99 -16.57 12.98
CA THR A 166 -14.74 -15.83 11.75
C THR A 166 -14.68 -16.76 10.54
N LEU A 167 -13.95 -17.87 10.66
CA LEU A 167 -13.88 -18.85 9.56
C LEU A 167 -15.25 -19.47 9.26
N ALA A 168 -16.03 -19.78 10.30
CA ALA A 168 -17.40 -20.29 10.12
C ALA A 168 -18.29 -19.30 9.36
N LEU A 169 -18.15 -17.99 9.64
CA LEU A 169 -18.87 -16.94 8.89
C LEU A 169 -18.40 -16.86 7.42
N MET A 170 -17.09 -16.87 7.18
CA MET A 170 -16.53 -16.82 5.82
C MET A 170 -17.04 -17.96 4.92
N LYS A 171 -17.33 -19.12 5.51
CA LYS A 171 -17.81 -20.33 4.80
C LYS A 171 -19.30 -20.32 4.53
N LYS A 172 -20.09 -19.47 5.16
CA LYS A 172 -21.55 -19.42 4.96
C LYS A 172 -21.88 -18.87 3.57
N PRO A 173 -22.62 -19.61 2.72
CA PRO A 173 -23.00 -19.12 1.39
C PRO A 173 -23.75 -17.79 1.42
N GLU A 174 -24.59 -17.58 2.44
CA GLU A 174 -25.42 -16.39 2.61
C GLU A 174 -24.59 -15.12 2.89
N ILE A 175 -23.38 -15.27 3.43
CA ILE A 175 -22.44 -14.17 3.65
C ILE A 175 -21.79 -13.75 2.32
N ASN A 176 -21.63 -14.69 1.38
CA ASN A 176 -21.00 -14.46 0.07
C ASN A 176 -19.65 -13.76 0.16
N SER A 177 -18.81 -14.23 1.09
CA SER A 177 -17.45 -13.70 1.24
C SER A 177 -16.59 -14.01 0.01
N ALA A 178 -15.82 -13.03 -0.47
CA ALA A 178 -14.94 -13.16 -1.64
C ALA A 178 -13.90 -14.29 -1.51
N ILE A 179 -13.52 -14.66 -0.28
CA ILE A 179 -12.53 -15.71 0.00
C ILE A 179 -13.18 -17.03 0.41
N SER A 180 -14.51 -17.13 0.41
CA SER A 180 -15.26 -18.32 0.87
C SER A 180 -14.80 -19.62 0.21
N SER A 181 -14.63 -19.62 -1.12
CA SER A 181 -14.27 -20.83 -1.89
C SER A 181 -12.95 -21.47 -1.44
N SER A 182 -11.96 -20.65 -1.08
CA SER A 182 -10.64 -21.11 -0.64
C SER A 182 -10.67 -21.78 0.74
N TRP A 183 -11.71 -21.55 1.54
CA TRP A 183 -11.82 -22.02 2.93
C TRP A 183 -12.82 -23.16 3.13
N GLN A 184 -13.63 -23.51 2.12
CA GLN A 184 -14.73 -24.48 2.27
C GLN A 184 -14.29 -25.84 2.85
N THR A 185 -13.13 -26.34 2.44
CA THR A 185 -12.61 -27.65 2.85
C THR A 185 -11.70 -27.63 4.07
N ILE A 186 -11.34 -26.45 4.58
CA ILE A 186 -10.45 -26.27 5.73
C ILE A 186 -11.29 -26.21 6.99
N THR A 187 -10.91 -26.94 8.04
CA THR A 187 -11.55 -26.87 9.36
C THR A 187 -10.63 -26.15 10.35
N ALA A 188 -11.24 -25.37 11.26
CA ALA A 188 -10.53 -24.75 12.37
C ALA A 188 -11.18 -25.15 13.68
N THR A 189 -10.36 -25.48 14.70
CA THR A 189 -10.79 -25.90 16.02
C THR A 189 -10.02 -25.12 17.09
N ALA A 190 -10.71 -24.52 18.04
CA ALA A 190 -10.09 -23.96 19.23
C ALA A 190 -9.75 -25.09 20.19
N LYS A 191 -8.46 -25.33 20.43
CA LYS A 191 -7.99 -26.36 21.38
C LYS A 191 -8.05 -25.84 22.83
N ASP A 192 -7.80 -24.56 22.99
CA ASP A 192 -7.92 -23.79 24.22
C ASP A 192 -8.23 -22.31 23.88
N THR A 193 -8.13 -21.41 24.85
CA THR A 193 -8.42 -19.98 24.65
C THR A 193 -7.45 -19.28 23.71
N THR A 194 -6.25 -19.82 23.48
CA THR A 194 -5.17 -19.18 22.70
C THR A 194 -4.69 -20.04 21.53
N THR A 195 -5.11 -21.29 21.42
CA THR A 195 -4.60 -22.21 20.38
C THR A 195 -5.68 -22.57 19.37
N VAL A 196 -5.41 -22.28 18.09
CA VAL A 196 -6.25 -22.68 16.96
C VAL A 196 -5.50 -23.74 16.16
N GLU A 197 -6.19 -24.82 15.83
CA GLU A 197 -5.71 -25.86 14.92
C GLU A 197 -6.52 -25.81 13.63
N PHE A 198 -5.81 -25.73 12.49
CA PHE A 198 -6.40 -25.79 11.15
C PHE A 198 -6.06 -27.14 10.53
N ALA A 199 -7.08 -27.86 10.03
CA ALA A 199 -6.90 -29.10 9.30
C ALA A 199 -7.24 -28.89 7.81
N LEU A 200 -6.29 -29.26 6.94
CA LEU A 200 -6.33 -29.10 5.50
C LEU A 200 -6.58 -30.46 4.84
N PRO A 201 -7.32 -30.53 3.71
CA PRO A 201 -7.56 -31.78 2.97
C PRO A 201 -6.26 -32.36 2.35
N ALA A 202 -5.31 -31.49 2.01
CA ALA A 202 -4.03 -31.83 1.40
C ALA A 202 -2.90 -30.93 1.95
N PRO A 203 -1.63 -31.35 1.90
CA PRO A 203 -0.52 -30.51 2.31
C PRO A 203 -0.48 -29.21 1.50
N LEU A 204 -0.32 -28.08 2.18
CA LEU A 204 -0.24 -26.76 1.56
C LEU A 204 0.77 -25.90 2.34
N MET A 205 1.98 -25.74 1.78
CA MET A 205 3.06 -25.03 2.45
C MET A 205 2.94 -23.49 2.37
N SER A 206 2.06 -23.00 1.51
CA SER A 206 1.68 -21.58 1.44
C SER A 206 0.49 -21.21 2.33
N PHE A 207 0.04 -22.12 3.21
CA PHE A 207 -1.16 -21.89 4.03
C PHE A 207 -1.00 -20.74 5.03
N ASP A 208 0.20 -20.50 5.53
CA ASP A 208 0.50 -19.37 6.41
C ASP A 208 0.16 -18.02 5.75
N SER A 209 0.35 -17.87 4.43
CA SER A 209 -0.04 -16.68 3.69
C SER A 209 -1.56 -16.42 3.72
N ALA A 210 -2.37 -17.47 3.84
CA ALA A 210 -3.82 -17.35 3.98
C ALA A 210 -4.25 -16.89 5.37
N LEU A 211 -3.39 -16.96 6.40
CA LEU A 211 -3.70 -16.56 7.77
C LEU A 211 -3.69 -15.03 8.00
N THR A 212 -3.66 -14.26 6.94
CA THR A 212 -3.71 -12.79 6.96
C THR A 212 -5.14 -12.21 6.97
N PHE A 213 -6.17 -13.05 6.96
CA PHE A 213 -7.56 -12.59 7.03
C PHE A 213 -7.88 -11.90 8.36
N GLY A 214 -8.67 -10.82 8.31
CA GLY A 214 -9.08 -10.08 9.51
C GLY A 214 -10.02 -10.88 10.40
N VAL A 215 -9.70 -10.96 11.70
CA VAL A 215 -10.52 -11.66 12.71
C VAL A 215 -11.67 -10.76 13.18
N LEU A 216 -12.85 -11.35 13.40
CA LEU A 216 -14.08 -10.67 13.77
C LEU A 216 -14.57 -11.06 15.17
N PRO A 217 -15.24 -10.13 15.91
CA PRO A 217 -15.67 -10.35 17.30
C PRO A 217 -16.87 -11.30 17.35
N LYS A 218 -16.63 -12.51 17.87
CA LYS A 218 -17.68 -13.52 18.07
C LYS A 218 -18.80 -12.99 18.95
N HIS A 219 -18.48 -12.32 20.04
CA HIS A 219 -19.47 -11.83 21.03
C HIS A 219 -20.50 -10.83 20.45
N ILE A 220 -20.17 -10.17 19.31
CA ILE A 220 -21.09 -9.27 18.62
C ILE A 220 -21.88 -10.01 17.51
N LEU A 221 -21.25 -11.00 16.85
CA LEU A 221 -21.77 -11.60 15.63
C LEU A 221 -22.45 -12.96 15.86
N GLU A 222 -22.23 -13.60 17.02
CA GLU A 222 -22.84 -14.90 17.34
C GLU A 222 -24.37 -14.80 17.36
N GLY A 223 -25.02 -15.78 16.75
CA GLY A 223 -26.49 -15.84 16.66
C GLY A 223 -27.12 -14.91 15.64
N LYS A 224 -26.36 -14.03 14.98
CA LYS A 224 -26.90 -13.11 13.97
C LYS A 224 -27.08 -13.77 12.62
N SER A 225 -28.14 -13.37 11.92
CA SER A 225 -28.39 -13.74 10.53
C SER A 225 -27.38 -13.04 9.57
N ALA A 226 -27.26 -13.55 8.34
CA ALA A 226 -26.41 -12.93 7.31
C ALA A 226 -26.82 -11.47 7.00
N ILE A 227 -28.12 -11.17 7.04
CA ILE A 227 -28.64 -9.80 6.82
C ILE A 227 -28.20 -8.87 7.95
N GLU A 228 -28.31 -9.28 9.22
CA GLU A 228 -27.86 -8.49 10.36
C GLU A 228 -26.35 -8.26 10.35
N ILE A 229 -25.58 -9.28 9.94
CA ILE A 229 -24.11 -9.16 9.79
C ILE A 229 -23.76 -8.18 8.67
N ALA A 230 -24.45 -8.25 7.54
CA ALA A 230 -24.27 -7.32 6.44
C ALA A 230 -24.63 -5.87 6.85
N ASP A 231 -25.70 -5.69 7.60
CA ASP A 231 -26.12 -4.37 8.11
C ASP A 231 -25.11 -3.80 9.11
N LEU A 232 -24.61 -4.61 10.04
CA LEU A 232 -23.52 -4.20 10.95
C LEU A 232 -22.26 -3.82 10.18
N SER A 233 -21.86 -4.63 9.21
CA SER A 233 -20.65 -4.46 8.44
C SER A 233 -20.67 -3.21 7.54
N ASN A 234 -21.81 -2.92 6.91
CA ASN A 234 -21.89 -1.92 5.83
C ASN A 234 -22.63 -0.65 6.24
N LYS A 235 -23.62 -0.73 7.17
CA LYS A 235 -24.44 0.42 7.58
C LYS A 235 -24.12 0.91 8.99
N GLN A 236 -23.59 0.04 9.86
CA GLN A 236 -23.33 0.36 11.26
C GLN A 236 -21.92 -0.08 11.71
N PRO A 237 -20.85 0.24 10.93
CA PRO A 237 -19.50 -0.26 11.23
C PRO A 237 -18.97 0.17 12.61
N ALA A 238 -19.50 1.24 13.19
CA ALA A 238 -19.14 1.68 14.54
C ALA A 238 -19.56 0.69 15.65
N LYS A 239 -20.53 -0.18 15.38
CA LYS A 239 -20.98 -1.22 16.31
C LYS A 239 -20.17 -2.51 16.22
N LEU A 240 -19.34 -2.65 15.19
CA LEU A 240 -18.50 -3.81 14.98
C LEU A 240 -17.06 -3.48 15.41
N VAL A 241 -16.73 -3.79 16.66
CA VAL A 241 -15.42 -3.48 17.24
C VAL A 241 -14.31 -4.31 16.62
N GLY A 242 -13.12 -3.74 16.53
CA GLY A 242 -11.90 -4.41 16.06
C GLY A 242 -10.85 -4.57 17.15
N ALA A 243 -9.75 -5.20 16.82
CA ALA A 243 -8.57 -5.36 17.68
C ALA A 243 -7.30 -4.75 17.06
N GLY A 244 -7.45 -4.01 15.96
CA GLY A 244 -6.36 -3.36 15.23
C GLY A 244 -5.81 -2.12 15.92
N PRO A 245 -4.78 -1.49 15.32
CA PRO A 245 -4.17 -0.28 15.85
C PRO A 245 -5.14 0.92 15.89
N PHE A 246 -6.16 0.91 15.05
CA PHE A 246 -7.19 1.94 15.02
C PHE A 246 -8.57 1.35 15.21
N SER A 247 -9.48 2.16 15.75
CA SER A 247 -10.92 1.91 15.81
C SER A 247 -11.64 2.84 14.86
N PHE A 248 -12.73 2.38 14.26
CA PHE A 248 -13.57 3.21 13.41
C PHE A 248 -14.29 4.28 14.24
N ALA A 249 -14.16 5.56 13.83
CA ALA A 249 -14.72 6.70 14.55
C ALA A 249 -15.96 7.31 13.88
N GLY A 250 -16.15 7.08 12.57
CA GLY A 250 -17.31 7.59 11.86
C GLY A 250 -17.07 7.77 10.36
N THR A 251 -18.16 8.00 9.65
CA THR A 251 -18.13 8.33 8.21
C THR A 251 -19.05 9.49 7.90
N GLU A 252 -18.63 10.32 6.94
CA GLU A 252 -19.44 11.42 6.40
C GLU A 252 -19.49 11.27 4.87
N LYS A 253 -20.64 11.50 4.28
CA LYS A 253 -20.83 11.53 2.83
C LYS A 253 -21.07 12.96 2.37
N SER A 254 -20.42 13.35 1.27
CA SER A 254 -20.60 14.64 0.62
C SER A 254 -20.62 14.43 -0.90
N GLY A 255 -21.81 14.37 -1.50
CA GLY A 255 -21.99 13.99 -2.90
C GLY A 255 -21.44 12.58 -3.17
N ASP A 256 -20.57 12.46 -4.17
CA ASP A 256 -19.91 11.20 -4.55
C ASP A 256 -18.67 10.87 -3.68
N SER A 257 -18.28 11.77 -2.80
CA SER A 257 -17.15 11.58 -1.89
C SER A 257 -17.60 11.08 -0.52
N SER A 258 -16.78 10.26 0.12
CA SER A 258 -16.97 9.84 1.51
C SER A 258 -15.69 10.04 2.32
N THR A 259 -15.84 10.38 3.58
CA THR A 259 -14.75 10.55 4.53
C THR A 259 -14.91 9.55 5.65
N TRP A 260 -13.93 8.68 5.84
CA TRP A 260 -13.91 7.63 6.85
C TRP A 260 -12.83 7.95 7.87
N ARG A 261 -13.21 8.08 9.16
CA ARG A 261 -12.31 8.47 10.24
C ARG A 261 -12.03 7.31 11.17
N PHE A 262 -10.77 7.23 11.57
CA PHE A 262 -10.27 6.22 12.50
C PHE A 262 -9.47 6.93 13.60
N GLN A 263 -9.55 6.42 14.82
CA GLN A 263 -8.82 6.90 15.99
C GLN A 263 -7.98 5.78 16.60
N PRO A 264 -6.88 6.08 17.31
CA PRO A 264 -6.08 5.06 17.98
C PRO A 264 -6.93 4.18 18.90
N ASN A 265 -6.70 2.87 18.83
CA ASN A 265 -7.35 1.90 19.70
C ASN A 265 -6.59 1.84 21.05
N PRO A 266 -7.21 2.22 22.18
CA PRO A 266 -6.53 2.21 23.49
C PRO A 266 -6.21 0.80 24.00
N ASN A 267 -6.91 -0.23 23.50
CA ASN A 267 -6.73 -1.63 23.87
C ASN A 267 -5.85 -2.41 22.85
N TYR A 268 -5.18 -1.70 21.94
CA TYR A 268 -4.29 -2.35 20.97
C TYR A 268 -3.10 -3.01 21.70
N TYR A 269 -2.86 -4.30 21.40
CA TYR A 269 -1.80 -5.09 22.02
C TYR A 269 -0.37 -4.64 21.68
N GLY A 270 -0.18 -3.95 20.56
CA GLY A 270 1.10 -3.43 20.10
C GLY A 270 1.40 -2.03 20.62
N ASN A 271 2.46 -1.41 20.08
CA ASN A 271 2.74 -0.02 20.37
C ASN A 271 1.61 0.88 19.88
N PRO A 272 1.13 1.84 20.67
CA PRO A 272 0.10 2.77 20.25
C PRO A 272 0.51 3.52 18.98
N PRO A 273 -0.42 3.71 18.02
CA PRO A 273 -0.14 4.54 16.85
C PRO A 273 0.32 5.94 17.22
N LYS A 274 1.29 6.47 16.49
CA LYS A 274 1.78 7.84 16.72
C LYS A 274 0.83 8.92 16.20
N LEU A 275 -0.01 8.58 15.22
CA LEU A 275 -1.01 9.51 14.66
C LEU A 275 -2.15 9.75 15.65
N ASN A 276 -2.65 10.98 15.70
CA ASN A 276 -3.85 11.32 16.47
C ASN A 276 -5.12 10.82 15.78
N THR A 277 -5.18 10.93 14.45
CA THR A 277 -6.29 10.44 13.63
C THR A 277 -5.75 9.90 12.31
N PHE A 278 -6.45 8.90 11.76
CA PHE A 278 -6.27 8.39 10.42
C PHE A 278 -7.58 8.59 9.65
N THR A 279 -7.52 9.21 8.48
CA THR A 279 -8.72 9.51 7.68
C THR A 279 -8.50 9.06 6.24
N ILE A 280 -9.50 8.40 5.66
CA ILE A 280 -9.54 8.07 4.23
C ILE A 280 -10.66 8.90 3.60
N ARG A 281 -10.34 9.61 2.53
CA ARG A 281 -11.30 10.40 1.74
C ARG A 281 -11.35 9.88 0.31
N THR A 282 -12.53 9.52 -0.15
CA THR A 282 -12.73 9.04 -1.52
C THR A 282 -13.02 10.20 -2.47
N TYR A 283 -12.56 10.08 -3.70
CA TYR A 283 -12.81 11.02 -4.80
C TYR A 283 -13.35 10.27 -6.01
N SER A 284 -14.14 10.94 -6.83
CA SER A 284 -14.75 10.36 -8.04
C SER A 284 -13.75 10.14 -9.17
N ASP A 285 -12.68 10.95 -9.20
CA ASP A 285 -11.69 10.95 -10.28
C ASP A 285 -10.33 11.47 -9.81
N ASN A 286 -9.32 11.22 -10.64
CA ASN A 286 -7.95 11.59 -10.36
C ASN A 286 -7.68 13.10 -10.35
N SER A 287 -8.44 13.88 -11.13
CA SER A 287 -8.30 15.36 -11.14
C SER A 287 -8.76 15.97 -9.81
N SER A 288 -9.90 15.49 -9.30
CA SER A 288 -10.43 15.89 -7.99
C SER A 288 -9.49 15.46 -6.85
N LEU A 289 -8.92 14.26 -6.95
CA LEU A 289 -7.92 13.76 -6.00
C LEU A 289 -6.70 14.68 -5.91
N ILE A 290 -6.12 15.06 -7.06
CA ILE A 290 -4.95 15.95 -7.11
C ILE A 290 -5.27 17.34 -6.59
N LYS A 291 -6.44 17.89 -6.93
CA LYS A 291 -6.90 19.17 -6.37
C LYS A 291 -7.01 19.13 -4.85
N GLY A 292 -7.50 18.01 -4.29
CA GLY A 292 -7.58 17.81 -2.84
C GLY A 292 -6.21 17.87 -2.16
N LEU A 293 -5.17 17.31 -2.77
CA LEU A 293 -3.80 17.41 -2.25
C LEU A 293 -3.24 18.83 -2.38
N ILE A 294 -3.45 19.49 -3.52
CA ILE A 294 -2.94 20.85 -3.77
C ILE A 294 -3.60 21.87 -2.83
N SER A 295 -4.87 21.68 -2.49
CA SER A 295 -5.61 22.53 -1.54
C SER A 295 -5.39 22.18 -0.08
N SER A 296 -4.53 21.18 0.22
CA SER A 296 -4.29 20.63 1.57
C SER A 296 -5.57 20.11 2.26
N GLU A 297 -6.55 19.67 1.48
CA GLU A 297 -7.74 18.99 1.97
C GLU A 297 -7.40 17.55 2.43
N VAL A 298 -6.39 16.98 1.79
CA VAL A 298 -5.70 15.75 2.17
C VAL A 298 -4.20 16.02 2.20
N ASN A 299 -3.44 15.30 3.04
CA ASN A 299 -1.99 15.45 3.12
C ASN A 299 -1.21 14.28 2.48
N ALA A 300 -1.93 13.30 1.99
CA ALA A 300 -1.41 12.20 1.17
C ALA A 300 -2.45 11.75 0.14
N ILE A 301 -2.00 11.26 -1.00
CA ILE A 301 -2.83 10.57 -1.99
C ILE A 301 -2.14 9.30 -2.45
N SER A 302 -2.89 8.22 -2.65
CA SER A 302 -2.38 6.94 -3.17
C SER A 302 -2.99 6.60 -4.53
N GLY A 303 -2.28 5.76 -5.29
CA GLY A 303 -2.71 5.35 -6.62
C GLY A 303 -2.61 6.47 -7.66
N VAL A 304 -1.64 7.36 -7.51
CA VAL A 304 -1.41 8.49 -8.43
C VAL A 304 -1.07 7.94 -9.81
N LYS A 305 -1.86 8.34 -10.81
CA LYS A 305 -1.59 7.97 -12.20
C LYS A 305 -0.42 8.76 -12.77
N ILE A 306 0.40 8.09 -13.57
CA ILE A 306 1.63 8.65 -14.13
C ILE A 306 1.37 9.89 -14.98
N ASP A 307 0.30 9.89 -15.78
CA ASP A 307 -0.12 11.02 -16.63
C ASP A 307 -0.54 12.27 -15.84
N SER A 308 -0.81 12.11 -14.56
CA SER A 308 -1.23 13.21 -13.68
C SER A 308 -0.09 13.82 -12.87
N LEU A 309 1.08 13.19 -12.84
CA LEU A 309 2.26 13.67 -12.09
C LEU A 309 2.70 15.10 -12.47
N PRO A 310 2.63 15.54 -13.75
CA PRO A 310 2.98 16.92 -14.11
C PRO A 310 2.13 18.00 -13.41
N GLN A 311 0.95 17.64 -12.92
CA GLN A 311 0.08 18.56 -12.15
C GLN A 311 0.57 18.77 -10.71
N LEU A 312 1.41 17.85 -10.20
CA LEU A 312 1.97 17.90 -8.85
C LEU A 312 3.27 18.72 -8.85
N LYS A 313 3.26 19.82 -8.10
CA LYS A 313 4.44 20.67 -7.91
C LYS A 313 5.57 19.91 -7.21
N HIS A 314 6.81 20.36 -7.39
CA HIS A 314 7.99 19.73 -6.78
C HIS A 314 8.03 19.76 -5.23
N ASN A 315 7.13 20.48 -4.58
CA ASN A 315 7.03 20.53 -3.11
C ASN A 315 6.36 19.29 -2.50
N PHE A 316 5.72 18.43 -3.28
CA PHE A 316 5.20 17.15 -2.80
C PHE A 316 6.25 16.06 -2.89
N LYS A 317 6.33 15.20 -1.88
CA LYS A 317 7.18 14.02 -1.88
C LYS A 317 6.48 12.91 -2.67
N LEU A 318 7.15 12.32 -3.64
CA LEU A 318 6.70 11.10 -4.30
C LEU A 318 7.32 9.88 -3.62
N ILE A 319 6.51 8.87 -3.37
CA ILE A 319 6.93 7.59 -2.78
C ILE A 319 6.46 6.49 -3.72
N GLN A 320 7.38 5.66 -4.17
CA GLN A 320 7.11 4.55 -5.07
C GLN A 320 7.32 3.24 -4.32
N LEU A 321 6.25 2.49 -4.08
CA LEU A 321 6.23 1.23 -3.36
C LEU A 321 6.04 0.10 -4.36
N LYS A 322 6.99 -0.82 -4.43
CA LYS A 322 6.91 -2.02 -5.26
C LYS A 322 5.83 -2.95 -4.72
N THR A 323 4.96 -3.50 -5.58
CA THR A 323 4.01 -4.54 -5.19
C THR A 323 4.48 -5.92 -5.64
N ALA A 324 4.05 -6.97 -4.92
CA ALA A 324 4.30 -8.36 -5.32
C ALA A 324 3.26 -8.82 -6.36
N ASP A 325 3.03 -7.98 -7.35
CA ASP A 325 2.22 -8.26 -8.54
C ASP A 325 3.12 -8.36 -9.77
N GLY A 326 2.59 -8.90 -10.84
CA GLY A 326 3.29 -8.96 -12.12
C GLY A 326 2.38 -8.58 -13.28
N VAL A 327 2.86 -7.74 -14.18
CA VAL A 327 2.19 -7.43 -15.46
C VAL A 327 2.74 -8.36 -16.53
N PHE A 328 1.82 -9.02 -17.24
CA PHE A 328 2.12 -10.02 -18.26
C PHE A 328 1.39 -9.74 -19.56
N ALA A 329 1.97 -10.19 -20.68
CA ALA A 329 1.25 -10.47 -21.91
C ALA A 329 1.01 -12.00 -21.94
N ILE A 330 -0.21 -12.41 -21.61
CA ILE A 330 -0.63 -13.81 -21.44
C ILE A 330 -1.17 -14.30 -22.78
N PHE A 331 -0.62 -15.40 -23.30
CA PHE A 331 -1.10 -16.03 -24.53
C PHE A 331 -2.24 -16.99 -24.21
N ASN A 332 -3.28 -16.99 -25.01
CA ASN A 332 -4.23 -18.09 -25.02
C ASN A 332 -3.63 -19.27 -25.80
N ASN A 333 -3.20 -20.31 -25.08
CA ASN A 333 -2.53 -21.46 -25.69
C ASN A 333 -3.47 -22.42 -26.44
N GLU A 334 -4.78 -22.17 -26.42
CA GLU A 334 -5.80 -22.90 -27.19
C GLU A 334 -6.30 -22.09 -28.40
N ALA A 335 -5.88 -20.83 -28.59
CA ALA A 335 -6.23 -20.05 -29.78
C ALA A 335 -5.39 -20.49 -30.99
N ASP A 336 -5.93 -20.37 -32.20
CA ASP A 336 -5.35 -20.89 -33.45
C ASP A 336 -3.91 -20.41 -33.70
N LEU A 337 -3.62 -19.16 -33.40
CA LEU A 337 -2.30 -18.56 -33.65
C LEU A 337 -1.36 -18.67 -32.47
N THR A 338 -1.81 -18.35 -31.29
CA THR A 338 -1.01 -18.39 -30.06
C THR A 338 -0.94 -19.79 -29.42
N GLY A 339 -1.69 -20.74 -29.94
CA GLY A 339 -1.52 -22.17 -29.68
C GLY A 339 -0.18 -22.72 -30.17
N ASP A 340 0.37 -22.16 -31.28
CA ASP A 340 1.69 -22.55 -31.81
C ASP A 340 2.82 -21.99 -30.90
N PRO A 341 3.62 -22.85 -30.27
CA PRO A 341 4.73 -22.43 -29.42
C PRO A 341 5.83 -21.67 -30.20
N VAL A 342 5.95 -21.86 -31.52
CA VAL A 342 6.90 -21.10 -32.35
C VAL A 342 6.48 -19.66 -32.47
N VAL A 343 5.18 -19.42 -32.71
CA VAL A 343 4.61 -18.07 -32.76
C VAL A 343 4.80 -17.37 -31.41
N ARG A 344 4.45 -18.00 -30.28
CA ARG A 344 4.63 -17.39 -28.96
C ARG A 344 6.08 -17.01 -28.66
N ARG A 345 7.03 -17.92 -28.98
CA ARG A 345 8.46 -17.65 -28.77
C ARG A 345 8.97 -16.53 -29.67
N ALA A 346 8.54 -16.47 -30.93
CA ALA A 346 8.88 -15.39 -31.82
C ALA A 346 8.33 -14.04 -31.33
N LEU A 347 7.07 -14.00 -30.89
CA LEU A 347 6.46 -12.80 -30.30
C LEU A 347 7.22 -12.33 -29.06
N ARG A 348 7.66 -13.26 -28.18
CA ARG A 348 8.48 -12.93 -27.01
C ARG A 348 9.84 -12.36 -27.43
N LEU A 349 10.53 -13.01 -28.37
CA LEU A 349 11.85 -12.60 -28.83
C LEU A 349 11.83 -11.26 -29.57
N GLY A 350 10.73 -10.95 -30.27
CA GLY A 350 10.49 -9.69 -30.96
C GLY A 350 9.95 -8.56 -30.09
N LEU A 351 9.94 -8.72 -28.75
CA LEU A 351 9.42 -7.73 -27.80
C LEU A 351 10.54 -7.17 -26.93
N ASP A 352 10.89 -5.90 -27.12
CA ASP A 352 11.78 -5.15 -26.24
C ASP A 352 11.06 -4.75 -24.95
N ARG A 353 11.15 -5.61 -23.94
CA ARG A 353 10.54 -5.42 -22.61
C ARG A 353 11.16 -4.23 -21.86
N SER A 354 12.46 -3.96 -22.09
CA SER A 354 13.14 -2.81 -21.48
C SER A 354 12.58 -1.50 -22.01
N ALA A 355 12.39 -1.39 -23.33
CA ALA A 355 11.75 -0.21 -23.93
C ALA A 355 10.32 0.00 -23.40
N ILE A 356 9.54 -1.07 -23.17
CA ILE A 356 8.21 -0.97 -22.56
C ILE A 356 8.32 -0.39 -21.15
N ARG A 357 9.18 -0.90 -20.28
CA ARG A 357 9.35 -0.40 -18.90
C ARG A 357 9.73 1.08 -18.88
N LYS A 358 10.68 1.48 -19.72
CA LYS A 358 11.08 2.90 -19.86
C LYS A 358 9.92 3.77 -20.30
N GLN A 359 9.09 3.29 -21.24
CA GLN A 359 7.98 4.08 -21.78
C GLN A 359 6.77 4.12 -20.85
N VAL A 360 6.56 3.15 -20.00
CA VAL A 360 5.51 3.20 -18.94
C VAL A 360 5.67 4.44 -18.07
N LEU A 361 6.92 4.88 -17.84
CA LEU A 361 7.24 6.08 -17.06
C LEU A 361 7.68 7.27 -17.93
N SER A 362 7.64 7.17 -19.27
CA SER A 362 8.10 8.24 -20.15
C SER A 362 7.24 9.50 -19.98
N GLY A 363 7.90 10.65 -19.82
CA GLY A 363 7.23 11.92 -19.51
C GLY A 363 6.82 12.08 -18.04
N SER A 364 7.11 11.09 -17.22
CA SER A 364 6.89 11.16 -15.79
C SER A 364 8.02 11.93 -15.07
N ASP A 365 7.82 12.12 -13.81
CA ASP A 365 8.73 12.85 -12.93
C ASP A 365 10.04 12.07 -12.70
N ASN A 366 11.18 12.76 -12.74
CA ASN A 366 12.51 12.18 -12.49
C ASN A 366 12.71 11.66 -11.05
N ARG A 367 11.75 11.88 -10.17
CA ARG A 367 11.70 11.33 -8.81
C ARG A 367 11.26 9.86 -8.76
N LEU A 368 10.75 9.31 -9.87
CA LEU A 368 10.32 7.92 -9.98
C LEU A 368 11.37 7.07 -10.69
N HIS A 369 11.40 5.80 -10.30
CA HIS A 369 12.30 4.80 -10.86
C HIS A 369 11.55 3.89 -11.86
N GLU A 370 12.28 3.38 -12.85
CA GLU A 370 11.76 2.37 -13.79
C GLU A 370 11.14 1.19 -13.01
N PRO A 371 9.98 0.64 -13.45
CA PRO A 371 9.39 -0.53 -12.82
C PRO A 371 10.37 -1.71 -12.79
N THR A 372 10.36 -2.47 -11.72
CA THR A 372 11.24 -3.65 -11.58
C THR A 372 10.98 -4.65 -12.70
N ALA A 373 12.04 -5.08 -13.39
CA ALA A 373 11.92 -6.12 -14.41
C ALA A 373 11.37 -7.42 -13.81
N LEU A 374 10.44 -8.05 -14.51
CA LEU A 374 9.92 -9.37 -14.18
C LEU A 374 10.34 -10.34 -15.29
N GLU A 375 11.04 -11.41 -14.92
CA GLU A 375 11.58 -12.38 -15.86
C GLU A 375 10.83 -13.72 -15.81
N THR A 376 10.13 -13.98 -14.72
CA THR A 376 9.52 -15.28 -14.40
C THR A 376 8.11 -15.10 -13.86
N PRO A 377 7.31 -16.15 -13.73
CA PRO A 377 5.98 -16.07 -13.11
C PRO A 377 6.02 -15.99 -11.57
N ILE A 378 7.19 -15.86 -10.96
CA ILE A 378 7.39 -15.71 -9.51
C ILE A 378 7.95 -14.32 -9.25
N ALA A 379 7.52 -13.66 -8.17
CA ALA A 379 7.99 -12.34 -7.80
C ALA A 379 9.51 -12.32 -7.55
N THR A 380 10.16 -11.23 -7.94
CA THR A 380 11.60 -11.05 -7.71
C THR A 380 11.88 -10.94 -6.21
N GLY A 381 12.91 -11.65 -5.74
CA GLY A 381 13.34 -11.67 -4.34
C GLY A 381 12.76 -12.84 -3.53
N VAL A 382 11.92 -13.70 -4.13
CA VAL A 382 11.39 -14.90 -3.45
C VAL A 382 12.46 -16.01 -3.37
N TYR A 383 13.14 -16.29 -4.48
CA TYR A 383 14.24 -17.26 -4.54
C TYR A 383 15.37 -16.78 -5.43
N ASP A 384 16.59 -16.68 -4.91
CA ASP A 384 17.79 -16.26 -5.68
C ASP A 384 18.01 -17.11 -6.93
N GLN A 385 17.73 -18.42 -6.87
CA GLN A 385 17.88 -19.31 -8.02
C GLN A 385 16.89 -18.99 -9.13
N VAL A 386 15.67 -18.57 -8.79
CA VAL A 386 14.64 -18.13 -9.74
C VAL A 386 15.02 -16.78 -10.35
N ASP A 387 15.55 -15.86 -9.56
CA ASP A 387 15.94 -14.53 -10.02
C ASP A 387 17.09 -14.54 -11.05
N ARG A 388 17.86 -15.63 -11.08
CA ARG A 388 18.91 -15.85 -12.11
C ARG A 388 18.35 -16.34 -13.44
N LEU A 389 17.12 -16.84 -13.47
CA LEU A 389 16.48 -17.29 -14.68
C LEU A 389 15.93 -16.10 -15.47
N LYS A 390 16.24 -16.04 -16.76
CA LYS A 390 15.89 -14.93 -17.62
C LYS A 390 15.09 -15.40 -18.83
N GLN A 391 14.16 -14.58 -19.27
CA GLN A 391 13.62 -14.68 -20.62
C GLN A 391 14.72 -14.30 -21.63
N PRO A 392 14.69 -14.84 -22.87
CA PRO A 392 15.61 -14.42 -23.91
C PRO A 392 15.59 -12.90 -24.13
N ASP A 393 16.73 -12.33 -24.46
CA ASP A 393 16.85 -10.94 -24.82
C ASP A 393 16.14 -10.63 -26.15
N TYR A 394 15.76 -9.38 -26.33
CA TYR A 394 15.15 -8.90 -27.55
C TYR A 394 16.05 -9.14 -28.77
N ASN A 395 15.52 -9.82 -29.79
CA ASN A 395 16.19 -10.05 -31.05
C ASN A 395 15.16 -10.11 -32.19
N LEU A 396 14.94 -8.98 -32.85
CA LEU A 396 13.94 -8.84 -33.91
C LEU A 396 14.24 -9.74 -35.11
N GLU A 397 15.49 -9.82 -35.53
CA GLU A 397 15.87 -10.58 -36.74
C GLU A 397 15.73 -12.10 -36.51
N GLU A 398 16.07 -12.60 -35.34
CA GLU A 398 15.85 -13.99 -34.99
C GLU A 398 14.35 -14.32 -34.88
N ALA A 399 13.57 -13.40 -34.31
CA ALA A 399 12.11 -13.54 -34.24
C ALA A 399 11.48 -13.63 -35.64
N LYS A 400 11.95 -12.81 -36.60
CA LYS A 400 11.51 -12.88 -38.00
C LYS A 400 11.86 -14.22 -38.62
N LYS A 401 13.11 -14.70 -38.48
CA LYS A 401 13.54 -16.00 -38.98
C LYS A 401 12.72 -17.17 -38.42
N MET A 402 12.36 -17.10 -37.12
CA MET A 402 11.48 -18.10 -36.49
C MET A 402 10.10 -18.14 -37.17
N LEU A 403 9.51 -16.97 -37.45
CA LEU A 403 8.22 -16.89 -38.14
C LEU A 403 8.33 -17.37 -39.60
N ASP A 404 9.40 -16.99 -40.32
CA ASP A 404 9.66 -17.47 -41.68
C ASP A 404 9.77 -19.00 -41.72
N GLY A 405 10.53 -19.60 -40.78
CA GLY A 405 10.68 -21.05 -40.65
C GLY A 405 9.38 -21.77 -40.27
N ALA A 406 8.44 -21.08 -39.65
CA ALA A 406 7.09 -21.59 -39.36
C ALA A 406 6.08 -21.35 -40.51
N GLY A 407 6.56 -20.82 -41.65
CA GLY A 407 5.74 -20.53 -42.84
C GLY A 407 4.97 -19.23 -42.81
N TRP A 408 5.20 -18.37 -41.80
CA TRP A 408 4.66 -17.03 -41.75
C TRP A 408 5.57 -16.07 -42.48
N VAL A 409 5.33 -15.86 -43.79
CA VAL A 409 6.17 -15.01 -44.66
C VAL A 409 5.56 -13.65 -44.93
N GLN A 410 6.42 -12.66 -45.00
CA GLN A 410 6.01 -11.30 -45.38
C GLN A 410 6.32 -11.09 -46.88
N SER A 411 5.27 -10.98 -47.69
CA SER A 411 5.40 -10.73 -49.11
C SER A 411 5.84 -9.30 -49.37
N GLN A 412 6.51 -9.08 -50.50
CA GLN A 412 6.92 -7.75 -50.92
C GLN A 412 5.68 -6.82 -51.10
N GLY A 413 5.70 -5.67 -50.44
CA GLY A 413 4.57 -4.72 -50.43
C GLY A 413 3.49 -4.99 -49.38
N SER A 414 3.61 -6.05 -48.58
CA SER A 414 2.70 -6.32 -47.46
C SER A 414 3.29 -5.88 -46.13
N ASP A 415 2.52 -5.16 -45.34
CA ASP A 415 2.91 -4.77 -43.99
C ASP A 415 2.89 -5.99 -43.01
N TYR A 416 2.13 -7.03 -43.38
CA TYR A 416 1.85 -8.13 -42.48
C TYR A 416 2.20 -9.50 -43.07
N ARG A 417 2.59 -10.43 -42.18
CA ARG A 417 2.91 -11.81 -42.54
C ARG A 417 1.66 -12.62 -42.81
N GLN A 418 1.82 -13.58 -43.72
CA GLN A 418 0.75 -14.50 -44.13
C GLN A 418 1.27 -15.93 -44.17
N LYS A 419 0.37 -16.89 -43.90
CA LYS A 419 0.59 -18.33 -44.06
C LYS A 419 -0.66 -18.92 -44.70
N SER A 420 -0.50 -19.59 -45.85
CA SER A 420 -1.61 -20.22 -46.60
C SER A 420 -2.78 -19.25 -46.86
N GLY A 421 -2.48 -17.97 -47.16
CA GLY A 421 -3.49 -16.92 -47.42
C GLY A 421 -4.09 -16.27 -46.16
N ALA A 422 -3.87 -16.83 -44.97
CA ALA A 422 -4.31 -16.21 -43.73
C ALA A 422 -3.26 -15.24 -43.20
N GLN A 423 -3.68 -14.05 -42.78
CA GLN A 423 -2.82 -13.03 -42.19
C GLN A 423 -2.57 -13.30 -40.70
N LEU A 424 -1.40 -12.94 -40.20
CA LEU A 424 -1.05 -13.07 -38.77
C LEU A 424 -1.70 -11.94 -37.97
N ASN A 425 -2.98 -12.12 -37.65
CA ASN A 425 -3.82 -11.17 -36.93
C ASN A 425 -3.98 -11.62 -35.47
N LEU A 426 -3.69 -10.74 -34.51
CA LEU A 426 -3.84 -11.01 -33.07
C LEU A 426 -4.77 -10.01 -32.40
N ASN A 427 -5.66 -10.49 -31.55
CA ASN A 427 -6.49 -9.67 -30.67
C ASN A 427 -5.83 -9.56 -29.29
N ILE A 428 -5.37 -8.35 -28.96
CA ILE A 428 -4.84 -8.03 -27.63
C ILE A 428 -5.97 -7.41 -26.81
N ILE A 429 -6.38 -8.09 -25.74
CA ILE A 429 -7.36 -7.57 -24.79
C ILE A 429 -6.63 -7.02 -23.56
N THR A 430 -7.14 -5.94 -22.99
CA THR A 430 -6.71 -5.41 -21.70
C THR A 430 -7.88 -4.73 -20.99
N ILE A 431 -7.78 -4.58 -19.67
CA ILE A 431 -8.75 -3.81 -18.89
C ILE A 431 -8.61 -2.32 -19.24
N ALA A 432 -9.71 -1.60 -19.22
CA ALA A 432 -9.77 -0.15 -19.52
C ALA A 432 -9.13 0.67 -18.38
N ASP A 433 -7.83 0.46 -18.18
CA ASP A 433 -6.93 1.28 -17.39
C ASP A 433 -5.85 1.87 -18.29
N THR A 434 -5.53 3.15 -18.12
CA THR A 434 -4.60 3.89 -18.97
C THR A 434 -3.23 3.23 -19.08
N ASN A 435 -2.71 2.71 -17.96
CA ASN A 435 -1.39 2.08 -17.94
C ASN A 435 -1.36 0.81 -18.78
N TYR A 436 -2.35 -0.08 -18.58
CA TYR A 436 -2.42 -1.34 -19.33
C TYR A 436 -2.72 -1.12 -20.81
N GLN A 437 -3.55 -0.12 -21.14
CA GLN A 437 -3.79 0.25 -22.52
C GLN A 437 -2.51 0.75 -23.22
N ASN A 438 -1.70 1.55 -22.53
CA ASN A 438 -0.42 2.02 -23.07
C ASN A 438 0.54 0.84 -23.30
N VAL A 439 0.66 -0.08 -22.34
CA VAL A 439 1.47 -1.29 -22.50
C VAL A 439 1.00 -2.12 -23.69
N ALA A 440 -0.29 -2.37 -23.83
CA ALA A 440 -0.85 -3.14 -24.94
C ALA A 440 -0.58 -2.47 -26.30
N ARG A 441 -0.69 -1.13 -26.39
CA ARG A 441 -0.35 -0.38 -27.63
C ARG A 441 1.14 -0.48 -27.96
N LEU A 442 2.02 -0.39 -26.96
CA LEU A 442 3.46 -0.54 -27.14
C LEU A 442 3.83 -1.95 -27.65
N ILE A 443 3.19 -2.98 -27.12
CA ILE A 443 3.33 -4.36 -27.59
C ILE A 443 2.90 -4.45 -29.06
N ALA A 444 1.72 -3.94 -29.42
CA ALA A 444 1.21 -3.97 -30.78
C ALA A 444 2.13 -3.21 -31.77
N GLN A 445 2.66 -2.04 -31.37
CA GLN A 445 3.61 -1.27 -32.18
C GLN A 445 4.92 -2.03 -32.43
N GLN A 446 5.44 -2.73 -31.43
CA GLN A 446 6.65 -3.53 -31.59
C GLN A 446 6.40 -4.77 -32.45
N TRP A 447 5.28 -5.48 -32.27
CA TRP A 447 4.92 -6.63 -33.08
C TRP A 447 4.57 -6.28 -34.53
N LYS A 448 4.15 -5.04 -34.80
CA LYS A 448 4.05 -4.55 -36.20
C LYS A 448 5.39 -4.64 -36.94
N LYS A 449 6.54 -4.41 -36.25
CA LYS A 449 7.87 -4.57 -36.84
C LYS A 449 8.22 -6.03 -37.19
N LEU A 450 7.52 -6.99 -36.58
CA LEU A 450 7.58 -8.40 -36.93
C LEU A 450 6.67 -8.77 -38.11
N GLY A 451 5.84 -7.85 -38.60
CA GLY A 451 4.81 -8.14 -39.58
C GLY A 451 3.55 -8.75 -38.99
N VAL A 452 3.26 -8.52 -37.70
CA VAL A 452 2.05 -8.99 -37.00
C VAL A 452 1.02 -7.87 -36.97
N ASN A 453 -0.21 -8.16 -37.34
CA ASN A 453 -1.34 -7.25 -37.23
C ASN A 453 -2.01 -7.42 -35.85
N ALA A 454 -1.51 -6.73 -34.83
CA ALA A 454 -2.03 -6.81 -33.49
C ALA A 454 -3.02 -5.67 -33.20
N GLN A 455 -4.27 -6.02 -32.92
CA GLN A 455 -5.32 -5.06 -32.60
C GLN A 455 -5.57 -5.01 -31.10
N VAL A 456 -5.56 -3.81 -30.50
CA VAL A 456 -5.76 -3.62 -29.07
C VAL A 456 -7.19 -3.22 -28.78
N ARG A 457 -7.83 -3.95 -27.88
CA ARG A 457 -9.16 -3.65 -27.36
C ARG A 457 -9.13 -3.52 -25.85
N ALA A 458 -9.45 -2.34 -25.35
CA ALA A 458 -9.67 -2.10 -23.93
C ALA A 458 -11.12 -2.45 -23.56
N ILE A 459 -11.30 -3.26 -22.53
CA ILE A 459 -12.62 -3.72 -22.04
C ILE A 459 -12.92 -3.10 -20.68
N PRO A 460 -14.17 -2.69 -20.41
CA PRO A 460 -14.56 -2.18 -19.09
C PRO A 460 -14.38 -3.28 -18.02
N PRO A 461 -14.00 -2.92 -16.79
CA PRO A 461 -13.92 -3.89 -15.68
C PRO A 461 -15.25 -4.64 -15.44
N SER A 462 -16.37 -3.92 -15.58
CA SER A 462 -17.71 -4.54 -15.51
C SER A 462 -17.93 -5.47 -16.69
N GLY A 463 -18.25 -6.75 -16.39
CA GLY A 463 -18.45 -7.79 -17.40
C GLY A 463 -17.17 -8.37 -18.00
N ALA A 464 -15.98 -7.88 -17.65
CA ALA A 464 -14.71 -8.43 -18.14
C ALA A 464 -14.59 -9.93 -17.86
N GLN A 465 -14.90 -10.33 -16.63
CA GLN A 465 -14.86 -11.74 -16.21
C GLN A 465 -15.76 -12.63 -17.08
N GLN A 466 -17.00 -12.25 -17.28
CA GLN A 466 -18.01 -13.08 -17.97
C GLN A 466 -17.77 -13.13 -19.48
N ASN A 467 -17.43 -11.99 -20.10
CA ASN A 467 -17.43 -11.86 -21.54
C ASN A 467 -16.06 -12.17 -22.18
N TYR A 468 -14.96 -12.09 -21.42
CA TYR A 468 -13.60 -12.22 -21.94
C TYR A 468 -12.72 -13.17 -21.14
N LEU A 469 -12.64 -13.02 -19.81
CA LEU A 469 -11.72 -13.79 -19.01
C LEU A 469 -12.17 -15.24 -18.81
N ALA A 470 -13.44 -15.48 -18.46
CA ALA A 470 -13.98 -16.82 -18.30
C ALA A 470 -13.99 -17.63 -19.60
N PRO A 471 -14.45 -17.09 -20.76
CA PRO A 471 -14.40 -17.83 -22.03
C PRO A 471 -13.04 -17.78 -22.73
N ARG A 472 -12.05 -17.05 -22.19
CA ARG A 472 -10.71 -16.86 -22.82
C ARG A 472 -10.82 -16.28 -24.23
N ASN A 473 -11.69 -15.30 -24.45
CA ASN A 473 -11.99 -14.72 -25.75
C ASN A 473 -10.92 -13.66 -26.15
N TYR A 474 -9.71 -14.10 -26.39
CA TYR A 474 -8.54 -13.32 -26.83
C TYR A 474 -7.42 -14.22 -27.36
N ASP A 475 -6.51 -13.66 -28.14
CA ASP A 475 -5.23 -14.30 -28.46
C ASP A 475 -4.18 -13.94 -27.40
N VAL A 476 -4.18 -12.67 -26.97
CA VAL A 476 -3.26 -12.13 -25.95
C VAL A 476 -4.05 -11.29 -24.95
N LEU A 477 -3.77 -11.51 -23.67
CA LEU A 477 -4.32 -10.70 -22.59
C LEU A 477 -3.18 -9.95 -21.88
N VAL A 478 -3.24 -8.61 -21.89
CA VAL A 478 -2.34 -7.79 -21.05
C VAL A 478 -3.01 -7.58 -19.70
N TYR A 479 -2.45 -8.19 -18.67
CA TYR A 479 -3.10 -8.28 -17.36
C TYR A 479 -2.10 -8.34 -16.22
N GLN A 480 -2.53 -7.90 -15.04
CA GLN A 480 -1.80 -8.03 -13.80
C GLN A 480 -2.23 -9.29 -13.06
N ILE A 481 -1.26 -10.08 -12.58
CA ILE A 481 -1.48 -11.22 -11.70
C ILE A 481 -0.85 -10.92 -10.34
N HIS A 482 -1.53 -11.32 -9.28
CA HIS A 482 -0.97 -11.29 -7.93
C HIS A 482 -0.01 -12.45 -7.76
N LEU A 483 1.29 -12.15 -7.59
CA LEU A 483 2.34 -13.17 -7.44
C LEU A 483 2.52 -13.59 -5.97
N GLY A 484 2.28 -12.64 -5.04
CA GLY A 484 2.49 -12.89 -3.63
C GLY A 484 3.97 -12.99 -3.23
N ALA A 485 4.21 -13.29 -1.97
CA ALA A 485 5.55 -13.55 -1.41
C ALA A 485 5.90 -15.05 -1.39
N ASP A 486 4.92 -15.92 -1.56
CA ASP A 486 5.10 -17.37 -1.70
C ASP A 486 5.15 -17.76 -3.17
N PRO A 487 6.04 -18.68 -3.59
CA PRO A 487 6.20 -19.07 -4.99
C PRO A 487 5.07 -19.98 -5.53
N ASP A 488 4.02 -20.26 -4.75
CA ASP A 488 2.91 -21.13 -5.15
C ASP A 488 2.04 -20.48 -6.24
N MET A 489 2.42 -20.69 -7.47
CA MET A 489 1.73 -20.19 -8.66
C MET A 489 0.72 -21.19 -9.26
N PHE A 490 0.31 -22.20 -8.50
CA PHE A 490 -0.62 -23.25 -8.94
C PHE A 490 -1.93 -22.69 -9.47
N ALA A 491 -2.50 -21.70 -8.82
CA ALA A 491 -3.78 -21.10 -9.22
C ALA A 491 -3.75 -20.51 -10.63
N TYR A 492 -2.59 -20.01 -11.09
CA TYR A 492 -2.46 -19.33 -12.38
C TYR A 492 -1.92 -20.22 -13.50
N TRP A 493 -1.19 -21.29 -13.18
CA TRP A 493 -0.46 -22.07 -14.20
C TRP A 493 -0.75 -23.56 -14.18
N SER A 494 -1.53 -24.08 -13.21
CA SER A 494 -1.96 -25.49 -13.24
C SER A 494 -3.02 -25.72 -14.32
N SER A 495 -2.93 -26.85 -14.99
CA SER A 495 -3.91 -27.30 -16.00
C SER A 495 -5.32 -27.50 -15.41
N THR A 496 -5.42 -27.79 -14.10
CA THR A 496 -6.70 -27.91 -13.39
C THR A 496 -7.44 -26.58 -13.21
N GLN A 497 -6.78 -25.46 -13.46
CA GLN A 497 -7.30 -24.10 -13.31
C GLN A 497 -7.72 -23.46 -14.65
N THR A 498 -7.87 -24.26 -15.73
CA THR A 498 -8.29 -23.75 -17.05
C THR A 498 -9.80 -23.63 -17.21
N GLN A 499 -10.61 -24.18 -16.30
CA GLN A 499 -12.07 -24.01 -16.31
C GLN A 499 -12.48 -22.53 -16.18
N ALA A 500 -13.72 -22.20 -16.54
CA ALA A 500 -14.24 -20.83 -16.60
C ALA A 500 -14.06 -20.03 -15.30
N SER A 501 -14.16 -20.69 -14.13
CA SER A 501 -13.94 -20.08 -12.80
C SER A 501 -12.47 -20.11 -12.37
N GLY A 502 -11.60 -20.78 -13.10
CA GLY A 502 -10.17 -20.90 -12.76
C GLY A 502 -9.35 -19.71 -13.23
N LEU A 503 -8.17 -19.54 -12.63
CA LEU A 503 -7.29 -18.40 -12.86
C LEU A 503 -6.17 -18.66 -13.89
N ASN A 504 -6.11 -19.87 -14.48
CA ASN A 504 -5.19 -20.11 -15.59
C ASN A 504 -5.72 -19.45 -16.86
N LEU A 505 -5.46 -18.16 -16.98
CA LEU A 505 -5.89 -17.32 -18.09
C LEU A 505 -5.15 -17.63 -19.41
N ALA A 506 -4.09 -18.41 -19.35
CA ALA A 506 -3.33 -18.82 -20.52
C ALA A 506 -3.88 -20.11 -21.20
N ASN A 507 -4.85 -20.80 -20.62
CA ASN A 507 -5.17 -22.19 -21.01
C ASN A 507 -3.91 -23.08 -21.10
N TYR A 508 -2.93 -22.81 -20.24
CA TYR A 508 -1.65 -23.50 -20.26
C TYR A 508 -1.79 -24.91 -19.71
N ARG A 509 -1.35 -25.89 -20.49
CA ARG A 509 -1.37 -27.33 -20.13
C ARG A 509 0.00 -27.93 -20.36
N SER A 510 0.71 -28.22 -19.28
CA SER A 510 2.04 -28.84 -19.32
C SER A 510 2.17 -29.82 -18.17
N ARG A 511 2.29 -31.12 -18.50
CA ARG A 511 2.44 -32.16 -17.48
C ARG A 511 3.65 -31.95 -16.59
N ARG A 512 4.76 -31.41 -17.15
CA ARG A 512 5.98 -31.14 -16.39
C ARG A 512 5.79 -29.99 -15.42
N ALA A 513 5.14 -28.92 -15.88
CA ALA A 513 4.78 -27.78 -15.01
C ALA A 513 3.82 -28.23 -13.90
N GLU A 514 2.81 -29.05 -14.21
CA GLU A 514 1.85 -29.60 -13.26
C GLU A 514 2.52 -30.41 -12.14
N ILE A 515 3.42 -31.33 -12.51
CA ILE A 515 4.18 -32.14 -11.54
C ILE A 515 5.02 -31.23 -10.63
N ALA A 516 5.69 -30.23 -11.20
CA ALA A 516 6.55 -29.32 -10.46
C ALA A 516 5.75 -28.43 -9.50
N LEU A 517 4.63 -27.85 -9.96
CA LEU A 517 3.73 -27.02 -9.14
C LEU A 517 3.11 -27.82 -8.00
N SER A 518 2.56 -29.01 -8.29
CA SER A 518 1.91 -29.85 -7.28
C SER A 518 2.92 -30.34 -6.23
N ALA A 519 4.11 -30.75 -6.66
CA ALA A 519 5.17 -31.18 -5.74
C ALA A 519 5.76 -30.00 -4.94
N GLY A 520 5.89 -28.80 -5.53
CA GLY A 520 6.33 -27.61 -4.82
C GLY A 520 5.35 -27.16 -3.74
N ARG A 521 4.05 -27.24 -4.04
CA ARG A 521 2.97 -26.85 -3.11
C ARG A 521 2.90 -27.72 -1.85
N SER A 522 3.15 -29.02 -2.00
CA SER A 522 2.98 -30.01 -0.92
C SER A 522 4.27 -30.39 -0.18
N ASN A 523 5.43 -29.94 -0.64
CA ASN A 523 6.70 -30.36 -0.07
C ASN A 523 7.05 -29.58 1.18
N THR A 524 7.17 -30.28 2.32
CA THR A 524 7.51 -29.70 3.63
C THR A 524 9.01 -29.37 3.79
N ASN A 525 9.88 -29.98 2.94
CA ASN A 525 11.31 -29.63 2.92
C ASN A 525 11.55 -28.38 2.06
N PRO A 526 12.07 -27.27 2.60
CA PRO A 526 12.23 -26.00 1.88
C PRO A 526 13.13 -26.09 0.66
N GLU A 527 14.23 -26.84 0.73
CA GLU A 527 15.19 -26.98 -0.39
C GLU A 527 14.58 -27.77 -1.55
N ALA A 528 13.92 -28.88 -1.24
CA ALA A 528 13.21 -29.68 -2.23
C ALA A 528 12.04 -28.89 -2.84
N ARG A 529 11.33 -28.10 -2.04
CA ARG A 529 10.27 -27.18 -2.50
C ARG A 529 10.83 -26.15 -3.49
N GLN A 530 11.93 -25.48 -3.15
CA GLN A 530 12.60 -24.52 -4.03
C GLN A 530 13.01 -25.16 -5.36
N ALA A 531 13.61 -26.35 -5.34
CA ALA A 531 14.02 -27.06 -6.55
C ALA A 531 12.81 -27.37 -7.47
N ARG A 532 11.62 -27.63 -6.92
CA ARG A 532 10.39 -27.83 -7.71
C ARG A 532 9.95 -26.55 -8.40
N TYR A 533 9.98 -25.40 -7.71
CA TYR A 533 9.62 -24.13 -8.34
C TYR A 533 10.65 -23.68 -9.38
N VAL A 534 11.94 -23.93 -9.17
CA VAL A 534 12.97 -23.72 -10.20
C VAL A 534 12.68 -24.57 -11.44
N ALA A 535 12.34 -25.85 -11.27
CA ALA A 535 11.95 -26.74 -12.38
C ALA A 535 10.68 -26.26 -13.10
N PHE A 536 9.68 -25.76 -12.36
CA PHE A 536 8.50 -25.14 -12.95
C PHE A 536 8.87 -23.92 -13.80
N VAL A 537 9.70 -23.01 -13.29
CA VAL A 537 10.09 -21.80 -14.02
C VAL A 537 10.86 -22.14 -15.29
N HIS A 538 11.77 -23.11 -15.27
CA HIS A 538 12.45 -23.59 -16.48
C HIS A 538 11.46 -24.09 -17.54
N GLN A 539 10.44 -24.85 -17.13
CA GLN A 539 9.43 -25.35 -18.05
C GLN A 539 8.56 -24.21 -18.60
N TRP A 540 8.16 -23.26 -17.73
CA TRP A 540 7.39 -22.08 -18.13
C TRP A 540 8.14 -21.21 -19.15
N LEU A 541 9.43 -20.95 -18.92
CA LEU A 541 10.30 -20.22 -19.86
C LEU A 541 10.42 -20.93 -21.21
N LYS A 542 10.51 -22.26 -21.22
CA LYS A 542 10.57 -23.08 -22.42
C LYS A 542 9.27 -23.05 -23.22
N ASP A 543 8.14 -23.23 -22.55
CA ASP A 543 6.80 -23.34 -23.18
C ASP A 543 6.24 -21.96 -23.58
N CYS A 544 6.70 -20.89 -22.93
CA CYS A 544 6.31 -19.52 -23.18
C CYS A 544 4.79 -19.29 -23.16
N PRO A 545 4.06 -19.62 -22.08
CA PRO A 545 2.61 -19.38 -22.02
C PRO A 545 2.28 -17.90 -21.83
N ALA A 546 3.26 -17.10 -21.43
CA ALA A 546 3.15 -15.64 -21.30
C ALA A 546 4.52 -14.98 -21.41
N ILE A 547 4.54 -13.67 -21.58
CA ILE A 547 5.72 -12.81 -21.44
C ILE A 547 5.57 -12.03 -20.13
N ALA A 548 6.49 -12.22 -19.20
CA ALA A 548 6.59 -11.41 -17.99
C ALA A 548 7.22 -10.05 -18.36
N LEU A 549 6.60 -8.94 -17.95
CA LEU A 549 7.01 -7.59 -18.34
C LEU A 549 7.68 -6.84 -17.18
N TYR A 550 6.95 -6.60 -16.11
CA TYR A 550 7.46 -5.87 -14.95
C TYR A 550 6.57 -6.07 -13.71
N GLN A 551 7.13 -5.75 -12.54
CA GLN A 551 6.37 -5.59 -11.31
C GLN A 551 5.92 -4.13 -11.17
N PRO A 552 4.62 -3.88 -11.00
CA PRO A 552 4.08 -2.53 -10.84
C PRO A 552 4.46 -1.93 -9.48
N SER A 553 4.19 -0.64 -9.33
CA SER A 553 4.38 0.08 -8.09
C SER A 553 3.15 0.89 -7.74
N LEU A 554 2.83 0.98 -6.46
CA LEU A 554 1.88 1.94 -5.93
C LEU A 554 2.60 3.27 -5.72
N ILE A 555 2.09 4.34 -6.33
CA ILE A 555 2.67 5.68 -6.23
C ILE A 555 1.85 6.51 -5.26
N TYR A 556 2.53 7.09 -4.28
CA TYR A 556 2.00 8.10 -3.37
C TYR A 556 2.54 9.49 -3.72
N ALA A 557 1.72 10.50 -3.51
CA ALA A 557 2.19 11.87 -3.36
C ALA A 557 1.78 12.39 -1.97
N THR A 558 2.71 12.98 -1.24
CA THR A 558 2.46 13.43 0.14
C THR A 558 3.02 14.82 0.40
N GLU A 559 2.43 15.52 1.36
CA GLU A 559 3.07 16.70 1.96
C GLU A 559 4.40 16.32 2.61
N PRO A 560 5.38 17.23 2.65
CA PRO A 560 6.70 16.98 3.27
C PRO A 560 6.64 16.61 4.76
N SER A 561 5.57 17.01 5.46
CA SER A 561 5.32 16.70 6.87
C SER A 561 5.01 15.24 7.14
N VAL A 562 4.47 14.54 6.13
CA VAL A 562 4.06 13.14 6.27
C VAL A 562 5.27 12.22 6.26
N ARG A 563 5.36 11.38 7.28
CA ARG A 563 6.29 10.26 7.37
C ARG A 563 5.49 8.96 7.40
N MET A 564 5.70 8.16 6.38
CA MET A 564 5.10 6.85 6.18
C MET A 564 6.17 5.89 5.62
N LEU A 565 5.79 4.93 4.82
CA LEU A 565 6.70 4.04 4.09
C LEU A 565 7.69 4.84 3.22
N ASN A 566 8.87 4.28 2.96
CA ASN A 566 9.87 4.90 2.10
C ASN A 566 9.84 4.29 0.69
N SER A 567 10.31 5.04 -0.31
CA SER A 567 10.51 4.49 -1.65
C SER A 567 11.46 3.29 -1.59
N GLY A 568 11.12 2.22 -2.30
CA GLY A 568 11.86 0.96 -2.31
C GLY A 568 11.38 -0.09 -1.30
N GLU A 569 10.57 0.27 -0.31
CA GLU A 569 9.85 -0.71 0.49
C GLU A 569 8.84 -1.48 -0.38
N ALA A 570 8.59 -2.74 -0.01
CA ALA A 570 7.69 -3.60 -0.75
C ALA A 570 6.34 -3.75 -0.05
N LEU A 571 5.30 -3.89 -0.84
CA LEU A 571 3.96 -4.27 -0.42
C LEU A 571 3.62 -5.62 -1.05
N ILE A 572 2.88 -6.44 -0.33
CA ILE A 572 2.35 -7.67 -0.92
C ILE A 572 1.34 -7.33 -2.03
N ASP A 573 0.48 -6.36 -1.77
CA ASP A 573 -0.42 -5.72 -2.72
C ASP A 573 -0.81 -4.31 -2.21
N ALA A 574 -1.58 -3.56 -3.00
CA ALA A 574 -2.04 -2.23 -2.61
C ALA A 574 -3.02 -2.24 -1.42
N GLY A 575 -3.69 -3.38 -1.16
CA GLY A 575 -4.55 -3.58 0.01
C GLY A 575 -3.78 -3.66 1.32
N ASN A 576 -2.49 -3.97 1.29
CA ASN A 576 -1.61 -4.06 2.46
C ASN A 576 -0.85 -2.75 2.78
N ARG A 577 -1.18 -1.64 2.13
CA ARG A 577 -0.43 -0.37 2.27
C ARG A 577 -0.44 0.25 3.67
N TYR A 578 -1.34 -0.17 4.55
CA TYR A 578 -1.44 0.34 5.92
C TYR A 578 -0.80 -0.56 6.99
N GLN A 579 -0.06 -1.60 6.60
CA GLN A 579 0.57 -2.56 7.52
C GLN A 579 1.51 -1.92 8.57
N ALA A 580 2.13 -0.78 8.26
CA ALA A 580 3.12 -0.11 9.12
C ALA A 580 2.61 1.19 9.77
N THR A 581 1.29 1.43 9.77
CA THR A 581 0.70 2.71 10.23
C THR A 581 1.00 3.10 11.68
N GLY A 582 1.35 2.15 12.54
CA GLY A 582 1.77 2.43 13.93
C GLY A 582 2.97 3.38 14.03
N ASN A 583 3.82 3.44 12.99
CA ASN A 583 5.00 4.29 12.95
C ASN A 583 4.82 5.61 12.20
N TRP A 584 3.68 5.80 11.53
CA TRP A 584 3.44 6.99 10.72
C TRP A 584 3.22 8.23 11.56
N THR A 585 3.65 9.38 11.02
CA THR A 585 3.45 10.70 11.65
C THR A 585 3.18 11.75 10.58
N SER A 586 2.43 12.78 10.93
CA SER A 586 2.20 13.95 10.08
C SER A 586 2.46 15.28 10.80
N ALA A 587 2.88 15.23 12.07
CA ALA A 587 3.27 16.40 12.83
C ALA A 587 4.73 16.80 12.55
N THR A 588 4.98 18.11 12.62
CA THR A 588 6.34 18.67 12.57
C THR A 588 6.59 19.55 13.78
N ARG A 589 7.83 19.57 14.25
CA ARG A 589 8.28 20.53 15.26
C ARG A 589 9.56 21.21 14.77
N MET A 590 9.76 22.45 15.22
CA MET A 590 11.04 23.11 15.01
C MET A 590 12.07 22.52 15.97
N VAL A 591 13.20 22.10 15.47
CA VAL A 591 14.35 21.55 16.23
C VAL A 591 15.58 22.35 15.88
N MET A 592 16.39 22.68 16.88
CA MET A 592 17.72 23.22 16.62
C MET A 592 18.59 22.13 15.98
N THR A 593 19.18 22.43 14.82
CA THR A 593 20.31 21.64 14.33
C THR A 593 21.50 21.98 15.22
N THR A 594 22.00 21.01 15.97
CA THR A 594 23.36 21.13 16.53
C THR A 594 24.34 21.22 15.37
N PRO A 595 25.27 22.20 15.40
CA PRO A 595 26.27 22.37 14.36
C PRO A 595 27.15 21.13 14.18
#